data_fc7f40d617f63afaff05e8516e012214
#
_entry.id   fc7f40d617f63afaff05e8516e012214
#
_cell.length_a   1.000
_cell.length_b   1.000
_cell.length_c   1.000
_cell.angle_alpha   90.00
_cell.angle_beta   90.00
_cell.angle_gamma   90.00
#
_symmetry.space_group_name_H-M   'P 1'
#
loop_
_entity.id
_entity.type
_entity.pdbx_description
1 polymer ?
#
loop_
_entity_poly.entity_id
_entity_poly.type
_entity_poly.pdbx_seq_one_letter_code
_entity_poly.pdbx_strand_id
1 'polypeptide(L)'
;DILVYASEYDILHSLFKALNFNKFFTKAKIEQLPPGRALIISQKNLKIQKVGIFESAKVTLEQADYDLEDLSRYPKSASIRAIIKPLSAKVKQDFKKSAQKIAELRRCSQCILPETIPFIEFDEKGVCNYCRNYEKMKVKGPKKLEEYLRKYRKNNGRPDVLMTFSGGRDSSYGLHYMKTLMKMNPVAYSYDWGMLTDLGRRNQARMTADLGVEHILISANIKNKRDNIRRNVLAWLKKPDLGTVPLFMAGDKQYFYYANKLGQVMGIDLIVLCINPLERTDFKFGLCGIKPKVNVTYRLTSADKMKLALYYGKKYLTNPSYINRSLLDTLFAYFAYYLIAHEYLSLYEYIRWDEETINNTLLRKYKWEMADDTKTTWRIGDGTAPFYNYIYYLLAGFTENDTFRSNQIREGTMTRAKALELSMADNLPRYDSMQWYTNTIGIDLEESLRIINNAPKLYR
;
A
#
# COMPACT_ATOMS: atom_id res chain seq x y z
N ASP A 1 7.79 42.00 -2.10
CA ASP A 1 8.34 41.16 -3.20
C ASP A 1 8.03 39.70 -2.95
N ILE A 2 7.47 39.04 -3.95
CA ILE A 2 7.13 37.61 -3.89
C ILE A 2 8.04 36.91 -4.88
N LEU A 3 8.75 35.87 -4.42
CA LEU A 3 9.52 34.97 -5.27
C LEU A 3 8.71 33.71 -5.52
N VAL A 4 8.48 33.39 -6.80
CA VAL A 4 7.81 32.16 -7.22
C VAL A 4 8.77 31.38 -8.10
N TYR A 5 8.87 30.07 -7.87
CA TYR A 5 9.68 29.17 -8.68
C TYR A 5 8.92 27.89 -9.01
N ALA A 6 9.20 27.33 -10.17
CA ALA A 6 8.72 26.02 -10.59
C ALA A 6 9.76 25.36 -11.49
N SER A 7 9.67 24.06 -11.64
CA SER A 7 10.56 23.27 -12.51
C SER A 7 10.33 23.54 -14.00
N GLU A 8 9.14 24.01 -14.37
CA GLU A 8 8.77 24.26 -15.76
C GLU A 8 8.08 25.61 -15.94
N TYR A 9 8.33 26.25 -17.09
CA TYR A 9 7.77 27.54 -17.45
C TYR A 9 6.25 27.56 -17.48
N ASP A 10 5.66 26.52 -18.06
CA ASP A 10 4.20 26.43 -18.24
C ASP A 10 3.44 26.34 -16.92
N ILE A 11 4.07 25.79 -15.89
CA ILE A 11 3.50 25.75 -14.54
C ILE A 11 3.39 27.17 -13.96
N LEU A 12 4.46 27.97 -14.10
CA LEU A 12 4.44 29.37 -13.63
C LEU A 12 3.41 30.19 -14.40
N HIS A 13 3.35 30.03 -15.71
CA HIS A 13 2.39 30.74 -16.55
C HIS A 13 0.93 30.40 -16.18
N SER A 14 0.65 29.12 -15.99
CA SER A 14 -0.69 28.65 -15.59
C SER A 14 -1.09 29.16 -14.21
N LEU A 15 -0.14 29.14 -13.26
CA LEU A 15 -0.37 29.64 -11.90
C LEU A 15 -0.68 31.15 -11.89
N PHE A 16 0.10 31.96 -12.60
CA PHE A 16 -0.14 33.40 -12.69
C PHE A 16 -1.45 33.73 -13.37
N LYS A 17 -1.85 32.98 -14.37
CA LYS A 17 -3.15 33.11 -15.04
C LYS A 17 -4.31 32.74 -14.11
N ALA A 18 -4.19 31.65 -13.35
CA ALA A 18 -5.20 31.18 -12.42
C ALA A 18 -5.39 32.14 -11.23
N LEU A 19 -4.34 32.81 -10.78
CA LEU A 19 -4.37 33.76 -9.69
C LEU A 19 -4.71 35.20 -10.12
N ASN A 20 -5.04 35.41 -11.39
CA ASN A 20 -5.37 36.74 -11.96
C ASN A 20 -4.24 37.80 -11.83
N PHE A 21 -2.98 37.33 -11.72
CA PHE A 21 -1.79 38.18 -11.63
C PHE A 21 -1.26 38.65 -12.99
N ASN A 22 -2.08 38.66 -14.04
CA ASN A 22 -1.66 39.02 -15.41
C ASN A 22 -1.02 40.44 -15.49
N LYS A 23 -1.41 41.38 -14.62
CA LYS A 23 -0.78 42.71 -14.55
C LYS A 23 0.65 42.69 -14.03
N PHE A 24 1.03 41.70 -13.25
CA PHE A 24 2.37 41.53 -12.70
C PHE A 24 3.31 40.74 -13.65
N PHE A 25 2.73 39.89 -14.49
CA PHE A 25 3.48 39.03 -15.39
C PHE A 25 4.26 39.83 -16.47
N THR A 26 3.72 40.97 -16.94
CA THR A 26 4.38 41.85 -17.92
C THR A 26 5.64 42.54 -17.37
N LYS A 27 5.82 42.61 -16.05
CA LYS A 27 7.00 43.15 -15.38
C LYS A 27 7.91 42.08 -14.78
N ALA A 28 7.46 40.83 -14.71
CA ALA A 28 8.23 39.74 -14.13
C ALA A 28 9.31 39.27 -15.12
N LYS A 29 10.56 39.28 -14.69
CA LYS A 29 11.65 38.69 -15.44
C LYS A 29 11.72 37.23 -15.07
N ILE A 30 11.33 36.34 -15.97
CA ILE A 30 11.51 34.91 -15.83
C ILE A 30 12.88 34.53 -16.34
N GLU A 31 13.72 34.01 -15.45
CA GLU A 31 15.02 33.49 -15.80
C GLU A 31 15.03 31.96 -15.66
N GLN A 32 15.42 31.28 -16.72
CA GLN A 32 15.69 29.86 -16.66
C GLN A 32 17.07 29.63 -16.04
N LEU A 33 17.14 28.75 -15.05
CA LEU A 33 18.42 28.35 -14.46
C LEU A 33 19.13 27.36 -15.39
N PRO A 34 20.31 27.66 -15.92
CA PRO A 34 21.02 26.73 -16.78
C PRO A 34 21.38 25.43 -16.05
N PRO A 35 21.53 24.30 -16.75
CA PRO A 35 22.03 23.06 -16.16
C PRO A 35 23.36 23.27 -15.43
N GLY A 36 23.53 22.65 -14.28
CA GLY A 36 24.75 22.79 -13.45
C GLY A 36 24.82 24.09 -12.62
N ARG A 37 23.74 24.83 -12.50
CA ARG A 37 23.62 26.02 -11.64
C ARG A 37 22.61 25.79 -10.55
N ALA A 38 22.81 26.41 -9.38
CA ALA A 38 21.88 26.45 -8.28
C ALA A 38 21.64 27.90 -7.82
N LEU A 39 20.47 28.13 -7.20
CA LEU A 39 20.16 29.39 -6.54
C LEU A 39 20.16 29.15 -5.03
N ILE A 40 20.89 29.98 -4.31
CA ILE A 40 20.79 30.08 -2.85
C ILE A 40 19.99 31.34 -2.55
N ILE A 41 18.90 31.17 -1.79
CA ILE A 41 17.99 32.27 -1.44
C ILE A 41 17.98 32.42 0.07
N SER A 42 18.42 33.56 0.54
CA SER A 42 18.38 33.90 1.96
C SER A 42 16.93 34.14 2.41
N GLN A 43 16.45 33.37 3.38
CA GLN A 43 15.10 33.57 3.97
C GLN A 43 14.96 34.89 4.72
N LYS A 44 16.05 35.47 5.25
CA LYS A 44 16.01 36.72 6.03
C LYS A 44 15.80 37.97 5.17
N ASN A 45 16.38 38.01 3.98
CA ASN A 45 16.42 39.23 3.17
C ASN A 45 16.13 39.00 1.68
N LEU A 46 15.74 37.77 1.30
CA LEU A 46 15.46 37.34 -0.08
C LEU A 46 16.60 37.61 -1.07
N LYS A 47 17.84 37.78 -0.59
CA LYS A 47 18.99 37.87 -1.49
C LYS A 47 19.20 36.54 -2.22
N ILE A 48 19.40 36.65 -3.53
CA ILE A 48 19.57 35.52 -4.45
C ILE A 48 21.04 35.46 -4.86
N GLN A 49 21.67 34.31 -4.68
CA GLN A 49 23.00 34.01 -5.15
C GLN A 49 22.95 32.82 -6.13
N LYS A 50 23.56 33.02 -7.34
CA LYS A 50 23.67 31.96 -8.34
C LYS A 50 24.99 31.22 -8.11
N VAL A 51 24.95 29.89 -7.97
CA VAL A 51 26.14 29.06 -7.70
C VAL A 51 26.30 28.00 -8.78
N GLY A 52 27.53 27.81 -9.27
CA GLY A 52 27.86 26.69 -10.17
C GLY A 52 28.05 25.39 -9.37
N ILE A 53 27.41 24.29 -9.80
CA ILE A 53 27.51 23.00 -9.12
C ILE A 53 28.70 22.16 -9.62
N PHE A 54 29.19 22.43 -10.83
CA PHE A 54 30.18 21.58 -11.49
C PHE A 54 31.53 22.27 -11.83
N GLU A 55 31.76 23.50 -11.41
CA GLU A 55 33.10 24.09 -11.52
C GLU A 55 33.92 23.74 -10.28
N SER A 56 35.01 23.03 -10.47
CA SER A 56 36.03 22.74 -9.45
C SER A 56 36.83 24.00 -9.00
N ALA A 57 36.26 25.17 -9.18
CA ALA A 57 36.81 26.40 -8.66
C ALA A 57 36.43 26.52 -7.18
N LYS A 58 37.45 26.70 -6.34
CA LYS A 58 37.27 27.12 -4.94
C LYS A 58 36.30 28.29 -4.91
N VAL A 59 35.05 28.03 -4.58
CA VAL A 59 34.11 29.07 -4.23
C VAL A 59 34.55 29.58 -2.87
N THR A 60 35.32 30.68 -2.88
CA THR A 60 35.51 31.50 -1.69
C THR A 60 34.16 32.16 -1.46
N LEU A 61 33.31 31.51 -0.71
CA LEU A 61 32.13 32.14 -0.10
C LEU A 61 32.71 33.20 0.85
N GLU A 62 32.60 34.48 0.50
CA GLU A 62 32.71 35.53 1.52
C GLU A 62 31.72 35.14 2.63
N GLN A 63 32.22 35.12 3.86
CA GLN A 63 31.54 34.73 5.06
C GLN A 63 30.15 35.33 5.13
N ALA A 64 29.18 34.65 4.56
CA ALA A 64 27.78 34.75 5.00
C ALA A 64 27.68 33.75 6.16
N ASP A 65 27.18 34.18 7.31
CA ASP A 65 26.87 33.36 8.48
C ASP A 65 25.85 32.24 8.15
N TYR A 66 26.24 31.30 7.33
CA TYR A 66 25.49 30.09 7.05
C TYR A 66 26.41 28.93 7.40
N ASP A 67 26.06 28.20 8.44
CA ASP A 67 26.47 26.80 8.57
C ASP A 67 25.85 26.04 7.38
N LEU A 68 26.53 26.07 6.25
CA LEU A 68 26.33 25.07 5.21
C LEU A 68 26.87 23.77 5.79
N GLU A 69 26.01 23.00 6.44
CA GLU A 69 26.33 21.61 6.71
C GLU A 69 26.72 20.98 5.37
N ASP A 70 27.93 20.49 5.29
CA ASP A 70 28.47 19.80 4.12
C ASP A 70 27.63 18.54 3.88
N LEU A 71 26.60 18.65 3.04
CA LEU A 71 25.73 17.54 2.67
C LEU A 71 26.47 16.38 2.02
N SER A 72 27.76 16.58 1.61
CA SER A 72 28.59 15.46 1.14
C SER A 72 28.98 14.52 2.27
N ARG A 73 28.90 14.97 3.54
CA ARG A 73 29.12 14.16 4.73
C ARG A 73 27.90 13.37 5.19
N TYR A 74 26.71 13.66 4.64
CA TYR A 74 25.60 12.74 4.87
C TYR A 74 25.90 11.47 4.07
N PRO A 75 26.13 10.34 4.74
CA PRO A 75 26.35 9.08 4.04
C PRO A 75 25.18 8.89 3.08
N LYS A 76 25.47 8.45 1.86
CA LYS A 76 24.53 8.20 0.73
C LYS A 76 23.35 7.27 1.08
N SER A 77 23.22 6.91 2.28
CA SER A 77 22.10 6.37 3.03
C SER A 77 22.48 6.58 4.50
N ALA A 78 22.25 7.76 5.07
CA ALA A 78 21.81 7.75 6.46
C ALA A 78 20.53 6.94 6.44
N SER A 79 20.74 5.63 6.30
CA SER A 79 19.66 4.68 6.31
C SER A 79 18.88 5.01 7.57
N ILE A 80 17.58 5.03 7.46
CA ILE A 80 16.60 4.95 8.55
C ILE A 80 17.07 4.02 9.71
N ARG A 81 18.02 3.14 9.50
CA ARG A 81 18.76 2.34 10.51
C ARG A 81 19.35 3.14 11.67
N ALA A 82 19.69 4.41 11.50
CA ALA A 82 20.21 5.24 12.60
C ALA A 82 19.13 5.61 13.66
N ILE A 83 17.85 5.44 13.34
CA ILE A 83 16.72 5.76 14.21
C ILE A 83 16.07 4.49 14.79
N ILE A 84 16.54 3.29 14.39
CA ILE A 84 16.01 2.02 14.88
C ILE A 84 16.53 1.78 16.30
N LYS A 85 15.67 1.97 17.28
CA LYS A 85 15.96 1.55 18.66
C LYS A 85 16.02 0.03 18.72
N PRO A 86 17.09 -0.57 19.26
CA PRO A 86 17.15 -2.02 19.42
C PRO A 86 16.03 -2.46 20.36
N LEU A 87 15.22 -3.42 19.92
CA LEU A 87 14.18 -4.02 20.74
C LEU A 87 14.79 -4.89 21.84
N SER A 88 14.16 -4.90 23.01
CA SER A 88 14.60 -5.71 24.15
C SER A 88 14.60 -7.21 23.82
N ALA A 89 15.49 -7.95 24.47
CA ALA A 89 15.55 -9.39 24.35
C ALA A 89 14.23 -10.07 24.76
N LYS A 90 13.49 -9.49 25.69
CA LYS A 90 12.20 -9.98 26.18
C LYS A 90 11.15 -10.01 25.05
N VAL A 91 10.97 -8.93 24.29
CA VAL A 91 10.01 -8.88 23.19
C VAL A 91 10.30 -9.95 22.13
N LYS A 92 11.60 -10.12 21.79
CA LYS A 92 12.03 -11.16 20.85
C LYS A 92 11.80 -12.57 21.39
N GLN A 93 12.00 -12.79 22.69
CA GLN A 93 11.77 -14.07 23.35
C GLN A 93 10.27 -14.41 23.41
N ASP A 94 9.42 -13.44 23.73
CA ASP A 94 7.96 -13.63 23.77
C ASP A 94 7.41 -13.98 22.39
N PHE A 95 7.93 -13.35 21.32
CA PHE A 95 7.62 -13.76 19.96
C PHE A 95 8.01 -15.22 19.69
N LYS A 96 9.26 -15.62 20.03
CA LYS A 96 9.74 -17.00 19.82
C LYS A 96 8.86 -18.04 20.52
N LYS A 97 8.46 -17.79 21.77
CA LYS A 97 7.53 -18.66 22.51
C LYS A 97 6.19 -18.80 21.82
N SER A 98 5.64 -17.69 21.33
CA SER A 98 4.37 -17.71 20.58
C SER A 98 4.52 -18.44 19.25
N ALA A 99 5.61 -18.21 18.52
CA ALA A 99 5.88 -18.87 17.24
C ALA A 99 6.01 -20.40 17.38
N GLN A 100 6.60 -20.89 18.49
CA GLN A 100 6.65 -22.32 18.81
C GLN A 100 5.24 -22.92 18.96
N LYS A 101 4.37 -22.30 19.74
CA LYS A 101 2.97 -22.73 19.89
C LYS A 101 2.20 -22.67 18.56
N ILE A 102 2.44 -21.65 17.74
CA ILE A 102 1.80 -21.52 16.43
C ILE A 102 2.25 -22.63 15.47
N ALA A 103 3.50 -23.07 15.58
CA ALA A 103 4.01 -24.18 14.77
C ALA A 103 3.32 -25.52 15.09
N GLU A 104 2.82 -25.69 16.30
CA GLU A 104 2.11 -26.88 16.78
C GLU A 104 0.62 -26.91 16.40
N LEU A 105 0.05 -25.79 15.91
CA LEU A 105 -1.34 -25.71 15.50
C LEU A 105 -1.68 -26.75 14.45
N ARG A 106 -2.80 -27.44 14.64
CA ARG A 106 -3.35 -28.32 13.61
C ARG A 106 -3.59 -27.55 12.33
N ARG A 107 -3.03 -28.00 11.22
CA ARG A 107 -3.21 -27.41 9.89
C ARG A 107 -3.89 -28.38 8.94
N CYS A 108 -4.58 -27.83 7.95
CA CYS A 108 -5.17 -28.59 6.87
C CYS A 108 -4.14 -29.50 6.19
N SER A 109 -4.52 -30.76 5.94
CA SER A 109 -3.66 -31.74 5.26
C SER A 109 -3.43 -31.41 3.78
N GLN A 110 -4.35 -30.69 3.13
CA GLN A 110 -4.24 -30.30 1.72
C GLN A 110 -3.61 -28.91 1.54
N CYS A 111 -4.05 -27.87 2.29
CA CYS A 111 -3.42 -26.55 2.30
C CYS A 111 -2.64 -26.30 3.60
N ILE A 112 -2.41 -25.04 3.99
CA ILE A 112 -1.65 -24.71 5.19
C ILE A 112 -2.47 -23.94 6.24
N LEU A 113 -3.79 -23.76 6.05
CA LEU A 113 -4.63 -23.02 6.99
C LEU A 113 -4.68 -23.71 8.34
N PRO A 114 -4.42 -23.00 9.45
CA PRO A 114 -4.51 -23.55 10.80
C PRO A 114 -5.97 -23.60 11.33
N GLU A 115 -6.18 -24.37 12.37
CA GLU A 115 -7.46 -24.53 13.07
C GLU A 115 -8.05 -23.24 13.64
N THR A 116 -7.26 -22.20 13.77
CA THR A 116 -7.66 -20.88 14.27
C THR A 116 -8.31 -19.98 13.21
N ILE A 117 -8.33 -20.40 11.95
CA ILE A 117 -9.05 -19.65 10.88
C ILE A 117 -10.55 -19.63 11.21
N PRO A 118 -11.21 -18.47 11.15
CA PRO A 118 -12.65 -18.37 11.42
C PRO A 118 -13.47 -19.34 10.56
N PHE A 119 -14.38 -20.06 11.19
CA PHE A 119 -15.27 -21.03 10.53
C PHE A 119 -14.59 -22.17 9.79
N ILE A 120 -13.33 -22.51 10.14
CA ILE A 120 -12.66 -23.68 9.58
C ILE A 120 -13.21 -24.97 10.20
N GLU A 121 -13.44 -25.98 9.35
CA GLU A 121 -13.88 -27.30 9.73
C GLU A 121 -13.05 -28.33 8.97
N PHE A 122 -12.55 -29.35 9.65
CA PHE A 122 -11.78 -30.43 9.05
C PHE A 122 -12.61 -31.69 8.95
N ASP A 123 -12.48 -32.43 7.85
CA ASP A 123 -13.02 -33.77 7.72
C ASP A 123 -12.10 -34.82 8.39
N GLU A 124 -12.48 -36.10 8.26
CA GLU A 124 -11.74 -37.24 8.82
C GLU A 124 -10.31 -37.34 8.27
N LYS A 125 -10.07 -36.89 7.03
CA LYS A 125 -8.75 -36.85 6.39
C LYS A 125 -7.95 -35.59 6.75
N GLY A 126 -8.50 -34.71 7.59
CA GLY A 126 -7.89 -33.45 7.97
C GLY A 126 -7.95 -32.37 6.89
N VAL A 127 -8.78 -32.52 5.85
CA VAL A 127 -8.96 -31.53 4.79
C VAL A 127 -9.98 -30.48 5.24
N CYS A 128 -9.64 -29.20 5.12
CA CYS A 128 -10.52 -28.14 5.54
C CYS A 128 -11.68 -27.88 4.55
N ASN A 129 -12.80 -27.34 5.07
CA ASN A 129 -13.94 -26.92 4.27
C ASN A 129 -13.59 -25.90 3.18
N TYR A 130 -12.59 -25.04 3.38
CA TYR A 130 -12.10 -24.10 2.37
C TYR A 130 -11.47 -24.82 1.17
N CYS A 131 -10.83 -25.98 1.38
CA CYS A 131 -10.29 -26.80 0.29
C CYS A 131 -11.40 -27.61 -0.40
N ARG A 132 -12.29 -28.25 0.38
CA ARG A 132 -13.37 -29.07 -0.17
C ARG A 132 -14.35 -28.29 -1.05
N ASN A 133 -14.57 -27.02 -0.72
CA ASN A 133 -15.51 -26.17 -1.43
C ASN A 133 -14.82 -25.19 -2.41
N TYR A 134 -13.52 -25.39 -2.69
CA TYR A 134 -12.79 -24.51 -3.57
C TYR A 134 -13.05 -24.84 -5.04
N GLU A 135 -13.42 -23.85 -5.81
CA GLU A 135 -13.47 -23.94 -7.27
C GLU A 135 -12.31 -23.20 -7.88
N LYS A 136 -11.58 -23.87 -8.77
CA LYS A 136 -10.45 -23.22 -9.47
C LYS A 136 -10.93 -22.06 -10.31
N MET A 137 -10.13 -21.00 -10.31
CA MET A 137 -10.44 -19.79 -11.05
C MET A 137 -10.39 -20.03 -12.56
N LYS A 138 -11.44 -19.62 -13.25
CA LYS A 138 -11.51 -19.65 -14.72
C LYS A 138 -11.24 -18.24 -15.23
N VAL A 139 -10.05 -18.04 -15.82
CA VAL A 139 -9.73 -16.76 -16.47
C VAL A 139 -10.41 -16.67 -17.83
N LYS A 140 -10.86 -15.47 -18.20
CA LYS A 140 -11.56 -15.22 -19.47
C LYS A 140 -10.65 -15.32 -20.71
N GLY A 141 -9.34 -15.14 -20.51
CA GLY A 141 -8.31 -15.20 -21.54
C GLY A 141 -7.93 -13.84 -22.15
N PRO A 142 -6.66 -13.72 -22.64
CA PRO A 142 -6.15 -12.46 -23.21
C PRO A 142 -6.92 -11.99 -24.45
N LYS A 143 -7.42 -12.92 -25.28
CA LYS A 143 -8.21 -12.57 -26.47
C LYS A 143 -9.50 -11.82 -26.09
N LYS A 144 -10.22 -12.30 -25.07
CA LYS A 144 -11.42 -11.61 -24.58
C LYS A 144 -11.09 -10.27 -23.93
N LEU A 145 -9.92 -10.15 -23.30
CA LEU A 145 -9.45 -8.85 -22.82
C LEU A 145 -9.24 -7.88 -23.99
N GLU A 146 -8.55 -8.31 -25.02
CA GLU A 146 -8.29 -7.48 -26.20
C GLU A 146 -9.59 -7.04 -26.88
N GLU A 147 -10.56 -7.95 -27.05
CA GLU A 147 -11.88 -7.62 -27.58
C GLU A 147 -12.60 -6.58 -26.73
N TYR A 148 -12.57 -6.74 -25.40
CA TYR A 148 -13.15 -5.80 -24.47
C TYR A 148 -12.49 -4.41 -24.55
N LEU A 149 -11.17 -4.35 -24.68
CA LEU A 149 -10.40 -3.11 -24.72
C LEU A 149 -10.59 -2.32 -26.01
N ARG A 150 -10.95 -2.96 -27.15
CA ARG A 150 -11.09 -2.29 -28.45
C ARG A 150 -12.00 -1.08 -28.41
N LYS A 151 -13.10 -1.12 -27.67
CA LYS A 151 -14.08 -0.02 -27.58
C LYS A 151 -13.57 1.20 -26.82
N TYR A 152 -12.49 1.06 -26.06
CA TYR A 152 -11.93 2.15 -25.25
C TYR A 152 -10.71 2.82 -25.90
N ARG A 153 -10.13 2.21 -26.93
CA ARG A 153 -8.94 2.76 -27.60
C ARG A 153 -9.26 4.11 -28.24
N LYS A 154 -8.48 5.11 -27.84
CA LYS A 154 -8.61 6.48 -28.35
C LYS A 154 -7.46 6.80 -29.31
N ASN A 155 -7.42 6.34 -30.49
CA ASN A 155 -6.33 6.49 -31.48
C ASN A 155 -5.92 7.96 -31.79
N ASN A 156 -6.03 8.86 -30.82
CA ASN A 156 -5.78 10.30 -30.93
C ASN A 156 -4.68 10.80 -29.95
N GLY A 157 -3.89 9.89 -29.38
CA GLY A 157 -2.81 10.21 -28.42
C GLY A 157 -3.27 10.49 -26.99
N ARG A 158 -4.59 10.65 -26.74
CA ARG A 158 -5.09 10.83 -25.37
C ARG A 158 -5.08 9.52 -24.59
N PRO A 159 -4.92 9.56 -23.26
CA PRO A 159 -5.07 8.38 -22.43
C PRO A 159 -6.43 7.70 -22.63
N ASP A 160 -6.42 6.38 -22.74
CA ASP A 160 -7.61 5.55 -22.96
C ASP A 160 -7.96 4.66 -21.76
N VAL A 161 -7.07 4.57 -20.78
CA VAL A 161 -7.27 3.78 -19.57
C VAL A 161 -6.62 4.44 -18.34
N LEU A 162 -7.36 4.45 -17.23
CA LEU A 162 -6.85 4.83 -15.92
C LEU A 162 -6.43 3.57 -15.16
N MET A 163 -5.13 3.43 -14.91
CA MET A 163 -4.58 2.31 -14.16
C MET A 163 -4.48 2.66 -12.67
N THR A 164 -5.18 1.95 -11.80
CA THR A 164 -4.93 2.09 -10.36
C THR A 164 -3.57 1.48 -10.02
N PHE A 165 -2.68 2.30 -9.48
CA PHE A 165 -1.26 1.99 -9.38
C PHE A 165 -0.71 2.26 -7.99
N SER A 166 -0.46 1.21 -7.22
CA SER A 166 0.12 1.33 -5.87
C SER A 166 1.65 1.29 -5.84
N GLY A 167 2.31 0.94 -6.94
CA GLY A 167 3.74 0.63 -6.97
C GLY A 167 4.08 -0.76 -6.39
N GLY A 168 3.09 -1.48 -5.91
CA GLY A 168 3.21 -2.87 -5.50
C GLY A 168 3.34 -3.83 -6.69
N ARG A 169 3.71 -5.08 -6.43
CA ARG A 169 3.97 -6.12 -7.42
C ARG A 169 2.87 -6.23 -8.48
N ASP A 170 1.64 -6.42 -8.04
CA ASP A 170 0.55 -6.78 -8.95
C ASP A 170 0.11 -5.61 -9.83
N SER A 171 0.07 -4.40 -9.28
CA SER A 171 -0.25 -3.19 -10.05
C SER A 171 0.88 -2.77 -10.99
N SER A 172 2.14 -3.01 -10.62
CA SER A 172 3.29 -2.76 -11.49
C SER A 172 3.28 -3.70 -12.70
N TYR A 173 3.01 -4.99 -12.48
CA TYR A 173 2.86 -5.93 -13.59
C TYR A 173 1.64 -5.60 -14.46
N GLY A 174 0.52 -5.21 -13.86
CA GLY A 174 -0.66 -4.80 -14.60
C GLY A 174 -0.42 -3.59 -15.50
N LEU A 175 0.32 -2.58 -15.01
CA LEU A 175 0.72 -1.42 -15.81
C LEU A 175 1.61 -1.85 -17.00
N HIS A 176 2.61 -2.72 -16.74
CA HIS A 176 3.40 -3.34 -17.80
C HIS A 176 2.52 -4.04 -18.83
N TYR A 177 1.61 -4.91 -18.36
CA TYR A 177 0.76 -5.72 -19.25
C TYR A 177 -0.12 -4.85 -20.15
N MET A 178 -0.80 -3.87 -19.60
CA MET A 178 -1.68 -2.97 -20.34
C MET A 178 -0.91 -2.10 -21.34
N LYS A 179 0.26 -1.58 -20.97
CA LYS A 179 1.08 -0.74 -21.85
C LYS A 179 1.76 -1.54 -22.94
N THR A 180 2.43 -2.66 -22.59
CA THR A 180 3.34 -3.35 -23.51
C THR A 180 2.68 -4.46 -24.29
N LEU A 181 1.78 -5.24 -23.68
CA LEU A 181 1.13 -6.38 -24.32
C LEU A 181 -0.21 -5.99 -24.95
N MET A 182 -1.05 -5.26 -24.20
CA MET A 182 -2.33 -4.80 -24.71
C MET A 182 -2.22 -3.51 -25.54
N LYS A 183 -1.05 -2.85 -25.60
CA LYS A 183 -0.81 -1.63 -26.37
C LYS A 183 -1.83 -0.50 -26.10
N MET A 184 -2.30 -0.40 -24.86
CA MET A 184 -3.13 0.71 -24.40
C MET A 184 -2.27 1.94 -24.12
N ASN A 185 -2.90 3.11 -24.07
CA ASN A 185 -2.26 4.35 -23.63
C ASN A 185 -2.68 4.71 -22.20
N PRO A 186 -2.09 4.08 -21.16
CA PRO A 186 -2.51 4.27 -19.78
C PRO A 186 -2.01 5.59 -19.20
N VAL A 187 -2.80 6.13 -18.27
CA VAL A 187 -2.32 7.01 -17.21
C VAL A 187 -2.37 6.26 -15.89
N ALA A 188 -1.29 6.33 -15.11
CA ALA A 188 -1.21 5.69 -13.79
C ALA A 188 -1.78 6.62 -12.72
N TYR A 189 -2.57 6.08 -11.81
CA TYR A 189 -3.14 6.81 -10.68
C TYR A 189 -2.78 6.15 -9.36
N SER A 190 -2.26 6.93 -8.43
CA SER A 190 -1.96 6.52 -7.06
C SER A 190 -2.64 7.43 -6.04
N TYR A 191 -3.05 6.85 -4.93
CA TYR A 191 -3.57 7.59 -3.78
C TYR A 191 -2.65 7.40 -2.57
N ASP A 192 -2.03 8.48 -2.14
CA ASP A 192 -1.21 8.49 -0.94
C ASP A 192 -2.04 8.90 0.28
N TRP A 193 -2.32 7.93 1.11
CA TRP A 193 -3.05 8.10 2.36
C TRP A 193 -2.13 8.18 3.59
N GLY A 194 -0.81 8.35 3.38
CA GLY A 194 0.19 8.58 4.41
C GLY A 194 1.03 7.38 4.82
N MET A 195 0.73 6.17 4.29
CA MET A 195 1.45 4.93 4.61
C MET A 195 2.15 4.29 3.42
N LEU A 196 2.23 4.99 2.29
CA LEU A 196 3.06 4.58 1.17
C LEU A 196 4.54 4.70 1.57
N THR A 197 5.29 3.60 1.46
CA THR A 197 6.73 3.59 1.79
C THR A 197 7.56 4.31 0.72
N ASP A 198 8.76 4.76 1.08
CA ASP A 198 9.69 5.36 0.11
C ASP A 198 10.09 4.37 -0.98
N LEU A 199 10.20 3.09 -0.63
CA LEU A 199 10.41 2.00 -1.59
C LEU A 199 9.24 1.89 -2.59
N GLY A 200 8.01 1.96 -2.11
CA GLY A 200 6.82 2.00 -2.96
C GLY A 200 6.84 3.18 -3.92
N ARG A 201 7.23 4.38 -3.45
CA ARG A 201 7.36 5.58 -4.28
C ARG A 201 8.46 5.44 -5.34
N ARG A 202 9.62 4.87 -4.98
CA ARG A 202 10.68 4.61 -5.96
C ARG A 202 10.26 3.63 -7.03
N ASN A 203 9.53 2.57 -6.65
CA ASN A 203 8.97 1.62 -7.62
C ASN A 203 7.93 2.27 -8.53
N GLN A 204 7.09 3.17 -7.99
CA GLN A 204 6.16 3.95 -8.81
C GLN A 204 6.90 4.79 -9.85
N ALA A 205 7.86 5.59 -9.42
CA ALA A 205 8.62 6.47 -10.31
C ALA A 205 9.37 5.68 -11.39
N ARG A 206 10.03 4.57 -11.00
CA ARG A 206 10.78 3.71 -11.92
C ARG A 206 9.88 3.08 -12.98
N MET A 207 8.78 2.47 -12.56
CA MET A 207 7.88 1.79 -13.48
C MET A 207 7.24 2.74 -14.49
N THR A 208 6.83 3.94 -14.04
CA THR A 208 6.19 4.91 -14.91
C THR A 208 7.20 5.55 -15.86
N ALA A 209 8.43 5.82 -15.40
CA ALA A 209 9.51 6.33 -16.25
C ALA A 209 9.90 5.31 -17.33
N ASP A 210 10.17 4.05 -16.96
CA ASP A 210 10.60 3.02 -17.91
C ASP A 210 9.51 2.66 -18.94
N LEU A 211 8.25 2.81 -18.57
CA LEU A 211 7.11 2.56 -19.46
C LEU A 211 6.65 3.80 -20.26
N GLY A 212 7.20 4.99 -19.99
CA GLY A 212 6.74 6.25 -20.57
C GLY A 212 5.25 6.49 -20.28
N VAL A 213 4.84 6.41 -19.02
CA VAL A 213 3.45 6.54 -18.57
C VAL A 213 3.34 7.72 -17.62
N GLU A 214 2.38 8.60 -17.88
CA GLU A 214 2.06 9.70 -16.96
C GLU A 214 1.54 9.14 -15.64
N HIS A 215 1.97 9.77 -14.51
CA HIS A 215 1.58 9.35 -13.19
C HIS A 215 0.92 10.49 -12.42
N ILE A 216 -0.32 10.28 -12.00
CA ILE A 216 -1.08 11.19 -11.15
C ILE A 216 -1.07 10.65 -9.74
N LEU A 217 -0.42 11.38 -8.82
CA LEU A 217 -0.42 11.09 -7.39
C LEU A 217 -1.36 12.05 -6.67
N ILE A 218 -2.46 11.53 -6.13
CA ILE A 218 -3.32 12.29 -5.22
C ILE A 218 -2.88 12.01 -3.80
N SER A 219 -2.39 13.05 -3.14
CA SER A 219 -1.99 12.98 -1.72
C SER A 219 -3.12 13.52 -0.84
N ALA A 220 -3.51 12.73 0.15
CA ALA A 220 -4.38 13.21 1.21
C ALA A 220 -3.65 14.22 2.11
N ASN A 221 -4.38 14.84 3.07
CA ASN A 221 -3.71 15.52 4.16
C ASN A 221 -2.99 14.48 5.04
N ILE A 222 -1.72 14.25 4.73
CA ILE A 222 -0.89 13.19 5.31
C ILE A 222 -0.82 13.28 6.83
N LYS A 223 -0.66 14.50 7.38
CA LYS A 223 -0.64 14.73 8.82
C LYS A 223 -1.92 14.26 9.50
N ASN A 224 -3.07 14.63 8.93
CA ASN A 224 -4.38 14.22 9.48
C ASN A 224 -4.60 12.71 9.34
N LYS A 225 -4.19 12.11 8.21
CA LYS A 225 -4.30 10.66 8.01
C LYS A 225 -3.48 9.89 9.02
N ARG A 226 -2.22 10.27 9.22
CA ARG A 226 -1.33 9.65 10.22
C ARG A 226 -1.86 9.81 11.63
N ASP A 227 -2.43 10.98 11.99
CA ASP A 227 -3.07 11.17 13.29
C ASP A 227 -4.31 10.27 13.46
N ASN A 228 -5.14 10.12 12.43
CA ASN A 228 -6.29 9.22 12.45
C ASN A 228 -5.87 7.75 12.64
N ILE A 229 -4.83 7.30 11.94
CA ILE A 229 -4.24 5.95 12.11
C ILE A 229 -3.72 5.79 13.54
N ARG A 230 -2.94 6.75 14.02
CA ARG A 230 -2.43 6.75 15.41
C ARG A 230 -3.56 6.57 16.42
N ARG A 231 -4.65 7.33 16.29
CA ARG A 231 -5.81 7.26 17.20
C ARG A 231 -6.46 5.88 17.17
N ASN A 232 -6.64 5.29 16.00
CA ASN A 232 -7.19 3.96 15.86
C ASN A 232 -6.28 2.88 16.45
N VAL A 233 -4.96 2.98 16.25
CA VAL A 233 -3.99 2.05 16.84
C VAL A 233 -3.96 2.18 18.36
N LEU A 234 -3.92 3.41 18.91
CA LEU A 234 -3.96 3.63 20.35
C LEU A 234 -5.27 3.15 20.98
N ALA A 235 -6.41 3.33 20.29
CA ALA A 235 -7.68 2.79 20.74
C ALA A 235 -7.65 1.24 20.77
N TRP A 236 -7.06 0.63 19.74
CA TRP A 236 -6.89 -0.81 19.66
C TRP A 236 -5.99 -1.35 20.78
N LEU A 237 -4.87 -0.70 21.04
CA LEU A 237 -3.93 -1.10 22.11
C LEU A 237 -4.55 -1.08 23.51
N LYS A 238 -5.57 -0.24 23.75
CA LYS A 238 -6.33 -0.24 25.03
C LYS A 238 -7.21 -1.48 25.19
N LYS A 239 -7.75 -1.99 24.10
CA LYS A 239 -8.64 -3.17 24.08
C LYS A 239 -8.45 -3.93 22.78
N PRO A 240 -7.41 -4.77 22.67
CA PRO A 240 -7.10 -5.51 21.47
C PRO A 240 -8.26 -6.38 20.98
N ASP A 241 -8.55 -6.30 19.68
CA ASP A 241 -9.60 -7.08 19.03
C ASP A 241 -9.25 -7.28 17.56
N LEU A 242 -9.18 -8.54 17.11
CA LEU A 242 -8.73 -8.88 15.76
C LEU A 242 -9.63 -8.33 14.63
N GLY A 243 -10.95 -8.24 14.89
CA GLY A 243 -11.90 -7.72 13.92
C GLY A 243 -11.83 -6.20 13.73
N THR A 244 -11.18 -5.46 14.66
CA THR A 244 -11.02 -4.01 14.56
C THR A 244 -9.68 -3.57 13.95
N VAL A 245 -8.75 -4.50 13.69
CA VAL A 245 -7.48 -4.24 13.00
C VAL A 245 -7.67 -3.53 11.64
N PRO A 246 -8.70 -3.83 10.82
CA PRO A 246 -8.93 -3.10 9.57
C PRO A 246 -9.14 -1.59 9.72
N LEU A 247 -9.49 -1.10 10.92
CA LEU A 247 -9.61 0.35 11.18
C LEU A 247 -8.28 1.12 11.04
N PHE A 248 -7.13 0.43 11.14
CA PHE A 248 -5.82 1.03 10.91
C PHE A 248 -5.63 1.49 9.46
N MET A 249 -6.40 0.92 8.53
CA MET A 249 -6.28 1.13 7.09
C MET A 249 -7.55 1.74 6.49
N ALA A 250 -8.48 2.24 7.32
CA ALA A 250 -9.76 2.75 6.81
C ALA A 250 -9.56 3.84 5.74
N GLY A 251 -8.57 4.72 5.94
CA GLY A 251 -8.32 5.84 5.05
C GLY A 251 -7.85 5.48 3.64
N ASP A 252 -7.37 4.25 3.39
CA ASP A 252 -6.89 3.80 2.07
C ASP A 252 -8.05 3.67 1.08
N LYS A 253 -9.27 3.31 1.55
CA LYS A 253 -10.45 3.04 0.70
C LYS A 253 -10.95 4.28 -0.07
N GLN A 254 -10.51 5.47 0.30
CA GLN A 254 -10.86 6.69 -0.42
C GLN A 254 -10.28 6.73 -1.84
N TYR A 255 -9.33 5.85 -2.17
CA TYR A 255 -8.77 5.77 -3.52
C TYR A 255 -9.83 5.49 -4.59
N PHE A 256 -10.89 4.75 -4.26
CA PHE A 256 -12.00 4.48 -5.19
C PHE A 256 -12.73 5.76 -5.60
N TYR A 257 -13.02 6.62 -4.62
CA TYR A 257 -13.65 7.92 -4.89
C TYR A 257 -12.82 8.77 -5.86
N TYR A 258 -11.51 8.85 -5.61
CA TYR A 258 -10.63 9.65 -6.46
C TYR A 258 -10.38 9.02 -7.81
N ALA A 259 -10.37 7.69 -7.93
CA ALA A 259 -10.29 7.01 -9.21
C ALA A 259 -11.48 7.37 -10.11
N ASN A 260 -12.70 7.30 -9.58
CA ASN A 260 -13.91 7.70 -10.32
C ASN A 260 -13.87 9.17 -10.72
N LYS A 261 -13.49 10.05 -9.78
CA LYS A 261 -13.39 11.48 -10.04
C LYS A 261 -12.37 11.80 -11.13
N LEU A 262 -11.22 11.16 -11.13
CA LEU A 262 -10.21 11.33 -12.18
C LEU A 262 -10.71 10.83 -13.52
N GLY A 263 -11.32 9.63 -13.57
CA GLY A 263 -11.91 9.09 -14.79
C GLY A 263 -12.87 10.09 -15.42
N GLN A 264 -13.78 10.68 -14.62
CA GLN A 264 -14.73 11.69 -15.08
C GLN A 264 -14.04 12.96 -15.61
N VAL A 265 -13.09 13.54 -14.84
CA VAL A 265 -12.40 14.78 -15.22
C VAL A 265 -11.55 14.60 -16.47
N MET A 266 -10.93 13.44 -16.65
CA MET A 266 -10.08 13.13 -17.81
C MET A 266 -10.85 12.56 -19.00
N GLY A 267 -12.16 12.30 -18.86
CA GLY A 267 -12.96 11.62 -19.87
C GLY A 267 -12.44 10.22 -20.19
N ILE A 268 -12.02 9.47 -19.16
CA ILE A 268 -11.54 8.09 -19.27
C ILE A 268 -12.59 7.17 -18.65
N ASP A 269 -13.26 6.39 -19.50
CA ASP A 269 -14.34 5.49 -19.08
C ASP A 269 -13.81 4.15 -18.55
N LEU A 270 -12.58 3.77 -18.90
CA LEU A 270 -11.98 2.51 -18.48
C LEU A 270 -11.05 2.72 -17.30
N ILE A 271 -11.45 2.19 -16.15
CA ILE A 271 -10.58 2.10 -14.95
C ILE A 271 -10.20 0.64 -14.73
N VAL A 272 -8.91 0.36 -14.54
CA VAL A 272 -8.39 -0.99 -14.36
C VAL A 272 -7.83 -1.18 -12.96
N LEU A 273 -8.28 -2.25 -12.31
CA LEU A 273 -7.76 -2.77 -11.05
C LEU A 273 -6.87 -3.99 -11.28
N CYS A 274 -5.78 -4.05 -10.52
CA CYS A 274 -4.86 -5.18 -10.53
C CYS A 274 -4.87 -5.91 -9.18
N ILE A 275 -6.06 -6.20 -8.66
CA ILE A 275 -6.22 -6.95 -7.42
C ILE A 275 -5.93 -8.42 -7.69
N ASN A 276 -4.98 -8.98 -6.95
CA ASN A 276 -4.66 -10.40 -7.02
C ASN A 276 -5.79 -11.24 -6.42
N PRO A 277 -6.45 -12.10 -7.18
CA PRO A 277 -7.58 -12.88 -6.70
C PRO A 277 -7.18 -13.96 -5.67
N LEU A 278 -5.89 -14.27 -5.54
CA LEU A 278 -5.37 -15.20 -4.53
C LEU A 278 -5.16 -14.54 -3.16
N GLU A 279 -5.05 -13.21 -3.12
CA GLU A 279 -4.87 -12.44 -1.87
C GLU A 279 -6.21 -12.18 -1.18
N ARG A 280 -6.98 -13.23 -0.91
CA ARG A 280 -8.26 -13.11 -0.20
C ARG A 280 -8.03 -12.91 1.29
N THR A 281 -8.66 -11.88 1.83
CA THR A 281 -8.61 -11.53 3.25
C THR A 281 -9.94 -11.70 3.95
N ASP A 282 -10.76 -12.63 3.46
CA ASP A 282 -12.12 -12.90 3.95
C ASP A 282 -12.17 -13.27 5.44
N PHE A 283 -11.07 -13.81 5.97
CA PHE A 283 -10.93 -14.10 7.39
C PHE A 283 -11.12 -12.84 8.26
N LYS A 284 -10.85 -11.64 7.75
CA LYS A 284 -11.08 -10.38 8.49
C LYS A 284 -12.55 -10.16 8.79
N PHE A 285 -13.43 -10.52 7.86
CA PHE A 285 -14.87 -10.54 8.11
C PHE A 285 -15.27 -11.71 9.01
N GLY A 286 -14.59 -12.85 8.86
CA GLY A 286 -14.75 -14.00 9.74
C GLY A 286 -14.49 -13.66 11.20
N LEU A 287 -13.47 -12.87 11.48
CA LEU A 287 -13.16 -12.34 12.83
C LEU A 287 -14.24 -11.37 13.36
N CYS A 288 -15.08 -10.83 12.48
CA CYS A 288 -16.26 -10.05 12.84
C CYS A 288 -17.56 -10.91 12.95
N GLY A 289 -17.45 -12.24 12.86
CA GLY A 289 -18.57 -13.17 12.94
C GLY A 289 -19.35 -13.35 11.62
N ILE A 290 -18.80 -12.95 10.49
CA ILE A 290 -19.40 -13.11 9.17
C ILE A 290 -18.76 -14.31 8.46
N LYS A 291 -19.54 -15.36 8.21
CA LYS A 291 -19.04 -16.57 7.54
C LYS A 291 -18.61 -16.25 6.10
N PRO A 292 -17.33 -16.48 5.72
CA PRO A 292 -16.87 -16.27 4.36
C PRO A 292 -17.64 -17.17 3.38
N LYS A 293 -17.98 -16.61 2.21
CA LYS A 293 -18.59 -17.38 1.12
C LYS A 293 -17.45 -17.88 0.22
N VAL A 294 -17.42 -19.19 0.02
CA VAL A 294 -16.48 -19.82 -0.92
C VAL A 294 -16.97 -19.53 -2.34
N ASN A 295 -16.05 -19.18 -3.27
CA ASN A 295 -16.30 -19.06 -4.71
C ASN A 295 -16.96 -17.78 -5.24
N VAL A 296 -17.14 -16.74 -4.47
CA VAL A 296 -17.64 -15.47 -4.98
C VAL A 296 -16.55 -14.41 -4.79
N THR A 297 -16.34 -13.56 -5.82
CA THR A 297 -15.74 -12.25 -5.60
C THR A 297 -16.56 -11.59 -4.51
N TYR A 298 -16.02 -11.54 -3.29
CA TYR A 298 -16.81 -11.36 -2.08
C TYR A 298 -17.51 -10.01 -2.09
N ARG A 299 -18.79 -10.00 -2.41
CA ARG A 299 -19.67 -8.85 -2.17
C ARG A 299 -20.50 -9.16 -0.93
N LEU A 300 -20.31 -8.35 0.10
CA LEU A 300 -21.14 -8.39 1.30
C LEU A 300 -22.61 -8.20 0.92
N THR A 301 -23.47 -9.12 1.36
CA THR A 301 -24.92 -8.92 1.27
C THR A 301 -25.36 -7.77 2.17
N SER A 302 -26.56 -7.25 1.97
CA SER A 302 -27.12 -6.21 2.86
C SER A 302 -27.15 -6.68 4.32
N ALA A 303 -27.48 -7.95 4.55
CA ALA A 303 -27.45 -8.56 5.89
C ALA A 303 -26.04 -8.62 6.48
N ASP A 304 -25.02 -8.97 5.68
CA ASP A 304 -23.62 -9.00 6.13
C ASP A 304 -23.10 -7.57 6.44
N LYS A 305 -23.48 -6.58 5.63
CA LYS A 305 -23.17 -5.17 5.90
C LYS A 305 -23.80 -4.70 7.22
N MET A 306 -25.03 -5.11 7.49
CA MET A 306 -25.70 -4.79 8.76
C MET A 306 -25.00 -5.46 9.94
N LYS A 307 -24.65 -6.76 9.85
CA LYS A 307 -23.88 -7.46 10.88
C LYS A 307 -22.55 -6.78 11.17
N LEU A 308 -21.84 -6.36 10.11
CA LEU A 308 -20.58 -5.64 10.24
C LEU A 308 -20.77 -4.29 10.94
N ALA A 309 -21.81 -3.53 10.58
CA ALA A 309 -22.14 -2.27 11.22
C ALA A 309 -22.46 -2.44 12.71
N LEU A 310 -23.25 -3.47 13.05
CA LEU A 310 -23.55 -3.82 14.45
C LEU A 310 -22.31 -4.24 15.23
N TYR A 311 -21.43 -5.03 14.61
CA TYR A 311 -20.14 -5.41 15.20
C TYR A 311 -19.30 -4.18 15.56
N TYR A 312 -19.06 -3.28 14.59
CA TYR A 312 -18.31 -2.06 14.85
C TYR A 312 -19.02 -1.13 15.84
N GLY A 313 -20.34 -0.96 15.74
CA GLY A 313 -21.13 -0.20 16.71
C GLY A 313 -20.92 -0.69 18.14
N LYS A 314 -20.99 -2.02 18.36
CA LYS A 314 -20.68 -2.62 19.67
C LYS A 314 -19.23 -2.33 20.11
N LYS A 315 -18.24 -2.39 19.19
CA LYS A 315 -16.85 -2.09 19.51
C LYS A 315 -16.63 -0.63 19.88
N TYR A 316 -17.28 0.29 19.19
CA TYR A 316 -17.25 1.73 19.55
C TYR A 316 -17.86 1.99 20.92
N LEU A 317 -18.98 1.35 21.26
CA LEU A 317 -19.59 1.47 22.58
C LEU A 317 -18.73 0.88 23.69
N THR A 318 -18.10 -0.28 23.43
CA THR A 318 -17.28 -0.97 24.45
C THR A 318 -15.85 -0.46 24.54
N ASN A 319 -15.39 0.36 23.57
CA ASN A 319 -14.14 1.07 23.56
C ASN A 319 -14.33 2.49 22.99
N PRO A 320 -14.82 3.44 23.77
CA PRO A 320 -15.10 4.81 23.32
C PRO A 320 -13.89 5.56 22.76
N SER A 321 -12.66 5.06 22.96
CA SER A 321 -11.46 5.64 22.38
C SER A 321 -11.46 5.65 20.83
N TYR A 322 -12.30 4.83 20.20
CA TYR A 322 -12.56 4.89 18.75
C TYR A 322 -13.44 6.06 18.33
N ILE A 323 -14.20 6.68 19.26
CA ILE A 323 -15.06 7.83 18.98
C ILE A 323 -14.21 9.09 18.99
N ASN A 324 -13.54 9.35 17.86
CA ASN A 324 -12.65 10.48 17.68
C ASN A 324 -12.68 10.94 16.21
N ARG A 325 -11.81 11.88 15.83
CA ARG A 325 -11.78 12.45 14.45
C ARG A 325 -11.59 11.40 13.34
N SER A 326 -10.99 10.23 13.63
CA SER A 326 -10.82 9.15 12.67
C SER A 326 -12.15 8.53 12.22
N LEU A 327 -13.23 8.73 13.00
CA LEU A 327 -14.56 8.23 12.66
C LEU A 327 -15.06 8.82 11.32
N LEU A 328 -14.82 10.10 11.07
CA LEU A 328 -15.20 10.76 9.80
C LEU A 328 -14.44 10.13 8.62
N ASP A 329 -13.18 9.82 8.82
CA ASP A 329 -12.35 9.15 7.81
C ASP A 329 -12.83 7.73 7.53
N THR A 330 -13.22 7.01 8.58
CA THR A 330 -13.81 5.67 8.49
C THR A 330 -15.16 5.69 7.79
N LEU A 331 -16.03 6.65 8.09
CA LEU A 331 -17.32 6.81 7.43
C LEU A 331 -17.15 7.16 5.94
N PHE A 332 -16.23 8.06 5.61
CA PHE A 332 -15.94 8.35 4.20
C PHE A 332 -15.35 7.14 3.46
N ALA A 333 -14.48 6.39 4.11
CA ALA A 333 -13.96 5.14 3.55
C ALA A 333 -15.07 4.10 3.31
N TYR A 334 -16.01 3.97 4.25
CA TYR A 334 -17.18 3.12 4.08
C TYR A 334 -18.04 3.57 2.89
N PHE A 335 -18.33 4.85 2.79
CA PHE A 335 -19.07 5.43 1.67
C PHE A 335 -18.34 5.15 0.34
N ALA A 336 -17.04 5.47 0.27
CA ALA A 336 -16.24 5.31 -0.94
C ALA A 336 -16.15 3.85 -1.41
N TYR A 337 -16.13 2.88 -0.48
CA TYR A 337 -15.94 1.47 -0.81
C TYR A 337 -17.26 0.71 -1.02
N TYR A 338 -18.30 0.98 -0.22
CA TYR A 338 -19.53 0.18 -0.22
C TYR A 338 -20.72 0.82 -0.93
N LEU A 339 -20.73 2.15 -1.07
CA LEU A 339 -21.89 2.89 -1.60
C LEU A 339 -21.66 3.48 -2.99
N ILE A 340 -20.41 3.85 -3.33
CA ILE A 340 -20.08 4.29 -4.69
C ILE A 340 -19.99 3.08 -5.63
N ALA A 341 -20.58 3.20 -6.81
CA ALA A 341 -20.46 2.18 -7.85
C ALA A 341 -19.02 2.11 -8.38
N HIS A 342 -18.51 0.89 -8.58
CA HIS A 342 -17.18 0.62 -9.10
C HIS A 342 -17.30 -0.28 -10.33
N GLU A 343 -17.37 0.32 -11.51
CA GLU A 343 -17.36 -0.40 -12.78
C GLU A 343 -15.93 -0.50 -13.31
N TYR A 344 -15.09 -1.25 -12.58
CA TYR A 344 -13.68 -1.39 -12.91
C TYR A 344 -13.41 -2.74 -13.57
N LEU A 345 -12.52 -2.73 -14.57
CA LEU A 345 -11.98 -3.94 -15.13
C LEU A 345 -10.98 -4.56 -14.13
N SER A 346 -11.25 -5.77 -13.69
CA SER A 346 -10.27 -6.57 -12.93
C SER A 346 -9.37 -7.32 -13.91
N LEU A 347 -8.09 -6.93 -14.00
CA LEU A 347 -7.16 -7.49 -14.98
C LEU A 347 -7.02 -9.01 -14.83
N TYR A 348 -6.87 -9.49 -13.59
CA TYR A 348 -6.65 -10.91 -13.31
C TYR A 348 -7.90 -11.79 -13.42
N GLU A 349 -9.04 -11.26 -13.83
CA GLU A 349 -10.15 -12.05 -14.34
C GLU A 349 -9.91 -12.52 -15.79
N TYR A 350 -9.03 -11.84 -16.52
CA TYR A 350 -8.73 -12.13 -17.92
C TYR A 350 -7.41 -12.86 -18.10
N ILE A 351 -6.44 -12.61 -17.23
CA ILE A 351 -5.12 -13.24 -17.30
C ILE A 351 -4.84 -14.01 -16.01
N ARG A 352 -4.17 -15.15 -16.14
CA ARG A 352 -3.75 -15.90 -14.97
C ARG A 352 -2.70 -15.13 -14.19
N TRP A 353 -2.89 -15.02 -12.88
CA TRP A 353 -1.87 -14.48 -11.99
C TRP A 353 -0.81 -15.58 -11.76
N ASP A 354 0.42 -15.30 -12.11
CA ASP A 354 1.56 -16.21 -11.96
C ASP A 354 2.73 -15.47 -11.30
N GLU A 355 3.12 -15.94 -10.11
CA GLU A 355 4.11 -15.25 -9.26
C GLU A 355 5.49 -15.19 -9.91
N GLU A 356 5.91 -16.27 -10.56
CA GLU A 356 7.22 -16.37 -11.18
C GLU A 356 7.34 -15.43 -12.37
N THR A 357 6.37 -15.46 -13.26
CA THR A 357 6.31 -14.56 -14.43
C THR A 357 6.31 -13.10 -14.01
N ILE A 358 5.51 -12.76 -13.00
CA ILE A 358 5.40 -11.39 -12.48
C ILE A 358 6.73 -10.95 -11.88
N ASN A 359 7.31 -11.75 -10.99
CA ASN A 359 8.57 -11.43 -10.33
C ASN A 359 9.73 -11.32 -11.34
N ASN A 360 9.85 -12.27 -12.27
CA ASN A 360 10.88 -12.23 -13.31
C ASN A 360 10.76 -10.97 -14.17
N THR A 361 9.54 -10.58 -14.55
CA THR A 361 9.31 -9.35 -15.33
C THR A 361 9.74 -8.11 -14.53
N LEU A 362 9.30 -7.99 -13.30
CA LEU A 362 9.55 -6.78 -12.50
C LEU A 362 11.02 -6.65 -12.08
N LEU A 363 11.60 -7.73 -11.55
CA LEU A 363 12.96 -7.69 -10.99
C LEU A 363 14.02 -7.60 -12.09
N ARG A 364 13.86 -8.36 -13.20
CA ARG A 364 14.89 -8.39 -14.25
C ARG A 364 14.76 -7.25 -15.24
N LYS A 365 13.53 -6.96 -15.69
CA LYS A 365 13.30 -5.96 -16.73
C LYS A 365 13.30 -4.53 -16.19
N TYR A 366 12.68 -4.30 -15.02
CA TYR A 366 12.47 -2.96 -14.47
C TYR A 366 13.33 -2.67 -13.24
N LYS A 367 14.17 -3.61 -12.80
CA LYS A 367 14.97 -3.46 -11.56
C LYS A 367 14.10 -3.01 -10.37
N TRP A 368 12.88 -3.55 -10.31
CA TRP A 368 11.92 -3.24 -9.27
C TRP A 368 12.49 -3.64 -7.90
N GLU A 369 12.41 -2.74 -6.93
CA GLU A 369 13.06 -2.92 -5.63
C GLU A 369 12.24 -3.77 -4.69
N MET A 370 12.91 -4.64 -3.94
CA MET A 370 12.37 -5.39 -2.80
C MET A 370 12.78 -4.71 -1.49
N ALA A 371 12.05 -4.99 -0.41
CA ALA A 371 12.45 -4.52 0.92
C ALA A 371 13.56 -5.42 1.50
N ASP A 372 14.50 -4.81 2.24
CA ASP A 372 15.67 -5.52 2.81
C ASP A 372 15.28 -6.50 3.93
N ASP A 373 14.15 -6.27 4.60
CA ASP A 373 13.68 -7.05 5.75
C ASP A 373 12.69 -8.16 5.37
N THR A 374 12.58 -8.50 4.07
CA THR A 374 11.77 -9.61 3.57
C THR A 374 12.43 -10.28 2.35
N LYS A 375 12.10 -11.54 2.14
CA LYS A 375 12.54 -12.31 0.96
C LYS A 375 11.48 -12.38 -0.14
N THR A 376 10.32 -11.75 0.05
CA THR A 376 9.20 -11.79 -0.88
C THR A 376 8.89 -10.43 -1.46
N THR A 377 8.17 -10.43 -2.57
CA THR A 377 7.71 -9.22 -3.26
C THR A 377 6.36 -8.71 -2.74
N TRP A 378 5.80 -9.40 -1.74
CA TRP A 378 4.43 -9.15 -1.30
C TRP A 378 4.35 -7.96 -0.35
N ARG A 379 3.38 -7.05 -0.58
CA ARG A 379 3.04 -5.86 0.24
C ARG A 379 4.21 -5.03 0.74
N ILE A 380 5.25 -4.88 -0.06
CA ILE A 380 6.44 -4.12 0.34
C ILE A 380 6.24 -2.59 0.28
N GLY A 381 5.28 -2.11 -0.53
CA GLY A 381 4.94 -0.70 -0.63
C GLY A 381 3.94 -0.20 0.42
N ASP A 382 3.32 -1.11 1.18
CA ASP A 382 2.34 -0.82 2.24
C ASP A 382 3.02 -0.85 3.61
N GLY A 383 3.28 0.32 4.18
CA GLY A 383 3.95 0.45 5.46
C GLY A 383 3.15 -0.06 6.66
N THR A 384 1.85 -0.36 6.50
CA THR A 384 1.01 -0.89 7.59
C THR A 384 1.07 -2.41 7.69
N ALA A 385 1.37 -3.08 6.59
CA ALA A 385 1.29 -4.53 6.48
C ALA A 385 2.16 -5.30 7.51
N PRO A 386 3.40 -4.90 7.78
CA PRO A 386 4.23 -5.57 8.77
C PRO A 386 3.62 -5.56 10.17
N PHE A 387 3.01 -4.44 10.58
CA PHE A 387 2.46 -4.28 11.92
C PHE A 387 1.16 -5.08 12.10
N TYR A 388 0.21 -4.99 11.18
CA TYR A 388 -1.04 -5.73 11.35
C TYR A 388 -0.86 -7.25 11.12
N ASN A 389 0.06 -7.68 10.26
CA ASN A 389 0.37 -9.10 10.12
C ASN A 389 1.06 -9.66 11.37
N TYR A 390 1.92 -8.90 12.05
CA TYR A 390 2.44 -9.28 13.35
C TYR A 390 1.31 -9.52 14.37
N ILE A 391 0.29 -8.64 14.40
CA ILE A 391 -0.88 -8.80 15.26
C ILE A 391 -1.63 -10.10 14.91
N TYR A 392 -1.97 -10.32 13.64
CA TYR A 392 -2.67 -11.52 13.23
C TYR A 392 -1.87 -12.78 13.55
N TYR A 393 -0.58 -12.78 13.25
CA TYR A 393 0.28 -13.93 13.55
C TYR A 393 0.27 -14.28 15.02
N LEU A 394 0.54 -13.30 15.88
CA LEU A 394 0.64 -13.55 17.33
C LEU A 394 -0.70 -13.86 17.99
N LEU A 395 -1.80 -13.27 17.57
CA LEU A 395 -3.09 -13.45 18.24
C LEU A 395 -3.94 -14.52 17.63
N ALA A 396 -3.83 -14.74 16.32
CA ALA A 396 -4.61 -15.71 15.59
C ALA A 396 -3.83 -16.94 15.12
N GLY A 397 -2.48 -16.89 15.10
CA GLY A 397 -1.62 -17.99 14.63
C GLY A 397 -1.51 -18.11 13.11
N PHE A 398 -1.97 -17.10 12.36
CA PHE A 398 -1.89 -17.03 10.90
C PHE A 398 -1.93 -15.59 10.43
N THR A 399 -1.60 -15.37 9.14
CA THR A 399 -1.66 -14.05 8.50
C THR A 399 -2.31 -14.13 7.12
N GLU A 400 -2.29 -13.01 6.41
CA GLU A 400 -2.64 -12.97 4.98
C GLU A 400 -1.73 -13.87 4.13
N ASN A 401 -0.48 -14.14 4.56
CA ASN A 401 0.43 -15.04 3.88
C ASN A 401 -0.09 -16.48 3.87
N ASP A 402 -0.59 -16.96 5.00
CA ASP A 402 -1.16 -18.31 5.10
C ASP A 402 -2.37 -18.48 4.17
N THR A 403 -3.23 -17.47 4.07
CA THR A 403 -4.41 -17.52 3.18
C THR A 403 -4.00 -17.44 1.72
N PHE A 404 -3.06 -16.56 1.38
CA PHE A 404 -2.54 -16.40 0.02
C PHE A 404 -1.85 -17.68 -0.47
N ARG A 405 -0.91 -18.23 0.30
CA ARG A 405 -0.21 -19.49 -0.04
C ARG A 405 -1.17 -20.68 -0.12
N SER A 406 -2.19 -20.74 0.73
CA SER A 406 -3.24 -21.76 0.65
C SER A 406 -4.05 -21.67 -0.65
N ASN A 407 -4.32 -20.47 -1.14
CA ASN A 407 -4.98 -20.27 -2.43
C ASN A 407 -4.09 -20.70 -3.60
N GLN A 408 -2.79 -20.44 -3.55
CA GLN A 408 -1.85 -20.95 -4.56
C GLN A 408 -1.82 -22.49 -4.62
N ILE A 409 -1.88 -23.15 -3.45
CA ILE A 409 -1.98 -24.63 -3.42
C ILE A 409 -3.27 -25.10 -4.08
N ARG A 410 -4.41 -24.48 -3.76
CA ARG A 410 -5.72 -24.85 -4.33
C ARG A 410 -5.77 -24.63 -5.84
N GLU A 411 -5.11 -23.59 -6.34
CA GLU A 411 -4.96 -23.33 -7.77
C GLU A 411 -3.97 -24.27 -8.47
N GLY A 412 -3.18 -25.01 -7.70
CA GLY A 412 -2.16 -25.92 -8.24
C GLY A 412 -0.91 -25.21 -8.76
N THR A 413 -0.65 -23.96 -8.29
CA THR A 413 0.55 -23.19 -8.67
C THR A 413 1.69 -23.33 -7.66
N MET A 414 1.46 -24.00 -6.53
CA MET A 414 2.44 -24.19 -5.47
C MET A 414 2.22 -25.51 -4.74
N THR A 415 3.30 -26.19 -4.37
CA THR A 415 3.23 -27.37 -3.51
C THR A 415 2.99 -26.96 -2.05
N ARG A 416 2.37 -27.86 -1.25
CA ARG A 416 2.13 -27.60 0.16
C ARG A 416 3.42 -27.37 0.95
N ALA A 417 4.46 -28.18 0.68
CA ALA A 417 5.75 -28.05 1.35
C ALA A 417 6.37 -26.65 1.11
N LYS A 418 6.40 -26.22 -0.16
CA LYS A 418 6.93 -24.88 -0.52
C LYS A 418 6.10 -23.75 0.05
N ALA A 419 4.78 -23.87 0.04
CA ALA A 419 3.88 -22.89 0.63
C ALA A 419 4.08 -22.73 2.14
N LEU A 420 4.29 -23.83 2.86
CA LEU A 420 4.56 -23.82 4.30
C LEU A 420 5.90 -23.14 4.59
N GLU A 421 6.95 -23.51 3.86
CA GLU A 421 8.29 -22.87 3.97
C GLU A 421 8.20 -21.36 3.78
N LEU A 422 7.56 -20.91 2.68
CA LEU A 422 7.42 -19.48 2.39
C LEU A 422 6.53 -18.75 3.41
N SER A 423 5.42 -19.35 3.84
CA SER A 423 4.56 -18.76 4.85
C SER A 423 5.27 -18.58 6.19
N MET A 424 6.08 -19.55 6.59
CA MET A 424 6.91 -19.45 7.81
C MET A 424 7.93 -18.32 7.69
N ALA A 425 8.57 -18.17 6.53
CA ALA A 425 9.52 -17.08 6.30
C ALA A 425 8.84 -15.71 6.25
N ASP A 426 7.69 -15.61 5.57
CA ASP A 426 6.93 -14.38 5.42
C ASP A 426 6.28 -13.90 6.73
N ASN A 427 6.02 -14.83 7.65
CA ASN A 427 5.45 -14.53 8.98
C ASN A 427 6.51 -14.13 10.03
N LEU A 428 7.80 -14.13 9.67
CA LEU A 428 8.82 -13.57 10.54
C LEU A 428 8.61 -12.05 10.76
N PRO A 429 8.88 -11.55 11.96
CA PRO A 429 8.68 -10.14 12.26
C PRO A 429 9.59 -9.23 11.42
N ARG A 430 9.02 -8.28 10.74
CA ARG A 430 9.72 -7.23 9.99
C ARG A 430 9.91 -6.02 10.91
N TYR A 431 10.84 -6.13 11.88
CA TYR A 431 11.00 -5.13 12.93
C TYR A 431 11.37 -3.75 12.41
N ASP A 432 12.20 -3.66 11.38
CA ASP A 432 12.61 -2.39 10.78
C ASP A 432 11.41 -1.68 10.12
N SER A 433 10.60 -2.43 9.36
CA SER A 433 9.36 -1.92 8.77
C SER A 433 8.32 -1.52 9.83
N MET A 434 8.21 -2.31 10.92
CA MET A 434 7.31 -1.95 12.03
C MET A 434 7.79 -0.71 12.78
N GLN A 435 9.10 -0.53 12.97
CA GLN A 435 9.67 0.68 13.56
C GLN A 435 9.39 1.91 12.69
N TRP A 436 9.56 1.76 11.36
CA TRP A 436 9.19 2.83 10.43
C TRP A 436 7.71 3.21 10.57
N TYR A 437 6.82 2.21 10.63
CA TYR A 437 5.38 2.43 10.79
C TYR A 437 5.06 3.18 12.10
N THR A 438 5.55 2.68 13.22
CA THR A 438 5.27 3.27 14.54
C THR A 438 5.87 4.67 14.69
N ASN A 439 7.08 4.91 14.19
CA ASN A 439 7.68 6.24 14.14
C ASN A 439 6.85 7.20 13.27
N THR A 440 6.35 6.72 12.13
CA THR A 440 5.55 7.51 11.19
C THR A 440 4.24 8.01 11.80
N ILE A 441 3.62 7.23 12.68
CA ILE A 441 2.39 7.61 13.39
C ILE A 441 2.63 8.10 14.81
N GLY A 442 3.88 8.15 15.27
CA GLY A 442 4.29 8.71 16.57
C GLY A 442 3.87 7.87 17.77
N ILE A 443 4.04 6.54 17.71
CA ILE A 443 3.85 5.61 18.84
C ILE A 443 5.14 4.84 19.12
N ASP A 444 5.27 4.31 20.34
CA ASP A 444 6.39 3.47 20.73
C ASP A 444 6.18 2.03 20.25
N LEU A 445 7.16 1.47 19.53
CA LEU A 445 7.09 0.10 19.01
C LEU A 445 7.18 -0.92 20.15
N GLU A 446 8.13 -0.77 21.06
CA GLU A 446 8.37 -1.77 22.11
C GLU A 446 7.17 -1.89 23.05
N GLU A 447 6.59 -0.77 23.45
CA GLU A 447 5.35 -0.76 24.25
C GLU A 447 4.19 -1.42 23.49
N SER A 448 4.03 -1.09 22.20
CA SER A 448 3.00 -1.68 21.36
C SER A 448 3.16 -3.20 21.25
N LEU A 449 4.38 -3.69 21.00
CA LEU A 449 4.66 -5.12 20.91
C LEU A 449 4.44 -5.83 22.27
N ARG A 450 4.80 -5.18 23.38
CA ARG A 450 4.53 -5.73 24.72
C ARG A 450 3.03 -5.92 24.97
N ILE A 451 2.20 -4.96 24.58
CA ILE A 451 0.74 -5.07 24.69
C ILE A 451 0.22 -6.20 23.80
N ILE A 452 0.67 -6.26 22.55
CA ILE A 452 0.26 -7.30 21.59
C ILE A 452 0.65 -8.69 22.11
N ASN A 453 1.87 -8.87 22.60
CA ASN A 453 2.36 -10.15 23.10
C ASN A 453 1.54 -10.69 24.28
N ASN A 454 0.99 -9.79 25.11
CA ASN A 454 0.16 -10.12 26.27
C ASN A 454 -1.35 -10.18 25.97
N ALA A 455 -1.77 -9.80 24.76
CA ALA A 455 -3.19 -9.83 24.40
C ALA A 455 -3.74 -11.27 24.27
N PRO A 456 -5.05 -11.48 24.45
CA PRO A 456 -5.69 -12.79 24.31
C PRO A 456 -5.43 -13.40 22.94
N LYS A 457 -5.08 -14.68 22.90
CA LYS A 457 -4.79 -15.44 21.69
C LYS A 457 -5.95 -16.39 21.36
N LEU A 458 -6.14 -16.70 20.08
CA LEU A 458 -7.12 -17.71 19.63
C LEU A 458 -6.64 -19.16 19.85
N TYR A 459 -5.41 -19.34 20.27
CA TYR A 459 -4.76 -20.63 20.58
C TYR A 459 -4.22 -20.65 22.01
N ARG A 460 -4.00 -21.85 22.56
CA ARG A 460 -3.53 -22.08 23.94
C ARG A 460 -2.02 -22.24 24.05
#